data_b5e3c37e49f8dd4459cfdb878b87d258
#
_entry.id   b5e3c37e49f8dd4459cfdb878b87d258
#
_cell.length_a   1.000
_cell.length_b   1.000
_cell.length_c   1.000
_cell.angle_alpha   90.00
_cell.angle_beta   90.00
_cell.angle_gamma   90.00
#
_symmetry.space_group_name_H-M   'P 1'
#
loop_
_entity.id
_entity.type
_entity.pdbx_description
1 polymer ?
#
loop_
_entity_poly.entity_id
_entity_poly.type
_entity_poly.pdbx_seq_one_letter_code
_entity_poly.pdbx_strand_id
1 'polypeptide(L)'
;MAQKPAEIKFDKLTHDFGTFSEKNPVVTCVFTYTNVGELPLVINQAVASCGCTVPEYTKTPVKPGEKGQIKVTYNGTGKFPGHFKKSITVRTNGEVEMTRLYIEGDMTEAK
;
A
#
# COMPACT_ATOMS: atom_id res chain seq x y z
N MET A 1 18.64 -1.97 29.18
CA MET A 1 17.22 -1.81 28.83
C MET A 1 16.97 -2.33 27.42
N ALA A 2 15.87 -3.01 27.25
CA ALA A 2 15.51 -3.50 25.93
C ALA A 2 15.03 -2.35 25.04
N GLN A 3 15.48 -2.34 23.79
CA GLN A 3 14.99 -1.39 22.80
C GLN A 3 13.60 -1.81 22.36
N LYS A 4 12.78 -0.81 21.99
CA LYS A 4 11.50 -1.09 21.36
C LYS A 4 11.74 -1.68 19.98
N PRO A 5 10.89 -2.61 19.52
CA PRO A 5 10.99 -3.12 18.16
C PRO A 5 10.75 -2.03 17.12
N ALA A 6 10.99 -2.34 15.88
CA ALA A 6 10.57 -1.47 14.79
C ALA A 6 9.05 -1.32 14.84
N GLU A 7 8.54 -0.19 14.43
CA GLU A 7 7.10 0.06 14.41
C GLU A 7 6.75 0.88 13.19
N ILE A 8 5.82 0.39 12.39
CA ILE A 8 5.38 1.07 11.19
C ILE A 8 4.16 1.94 11.47
N LYS A 9 4.22 3.18 11.02
CA LYS A 9 3.10 4.11 11.10
C LYS A 9 2.82 4.68 9.73
N PHE A 10 1.67 4.34 9.16
CA PHE A 10 1.25 4.85 7.86
C PHE A 10 0.59 6.22 7.98
N ASP A 11 0.83 7.08 7.01
CA ASP A 11 0.16 8.38 6.92
C ASP A 11 -1.35 8.21 6.68
N LYS A 12 -1.70 7.16 5.94
CA LYS A 12 -3.10 6.79 5.69
C LYS A 12 -3.15 5.28 5.42
N LEU A 13 -4.29 4.68 5.68
CA LEU A 13 -4.51 3.24 5.44
C LEU A 13 -5.37 2.96 4.21
N THR A 14 -6.02 3.99 3.68
CA THR A 14 -6.90 3.87 2.51
C THR A 14 -6.60 5.01 1.54
N HIS A 15 -6.52 4.67 0.26
CA HIS A 15 -6.42 5.66 -0.80
C HIS A 15 -7.61 5.50 -1.74
N ASP A 16 -8.34 6.60 -1.96
CA ASP A 16 -9.45 6.66 -2.91
C ASP A 16 -8.97 7.37 -4.17
N PHE A 17 -8.94 6.64 -5.29
CA PHE A 17 -8.56 7.20 -6.58
C PHE A 17 -9.64 8.13 -7.16
N GLY A 18 -10.83 8.10 -6.58
CA GLY A 18 -11.96 8.82 -7.15
C GLY A 18 -12.45 8.17 -8.44
N THR A 19 -12.93 8.98 -9.34
CA THR A 19 -13.52 8.54 -10.60
C THR A 19 -12.48 8.61 -11.73
N PHE A 20 -12.35 7.54 -12.49
CA PHE A 20 -11.46 7.50 -13.65
C PHE A 20 -12.09 6.65 -14.76
N SER A 21 -11.69 6.91 -16.01
CA SER A 21 -12.28 6.24 -17.16
C SER A 21 -11.62 4.90 -17.45
N GLU A 22 -12.38 3.93 -17.93
CA GLU A 22 -11.84 2.65 -18.39
C GLU A 22 -10.89 2.79 -19.58
N LYS A 23 -10.86 3.97 -20.23
CA LYS A 23 -9.87 4.26 -21.28
C LYS A 23 -8.48 4.50 -20.71
N ASN A 24 -8.40 4.90 -19.43
CA ASN A 24 -7.14 5.10 -18.71
C ASN A 24 -7.22 4.29 -17.41
N PRO A 25 -7.18 2.96 -17.52
CA PRO A 25 -7.55 2.07 -16.42
C PRO A 25 -6.44 1.84 -15.40
N VAL A 26 -5.24 2.35 -15.62
CA VAL A 26 -4.12 2.15 -14.71
C VAL A 26 -3.96 3.38 -13.83
N VAL A 27 -4.09 3.19 -12.52
CA VAL A 27 -3.94 4.27 -11.53
C VAL A 27 -2.95 3.84 -10.45
N THR A 28 -2.20 4.81 -9.95
CA THR A 28 -1.11 4.56 -9.01
C THR A 28 -1.20 5.50 -7.82
N CYS A 29 -0.90 4.98 -6.64
CA CYS A 29 -0.77 5.82 -5.44
C CYS A 29 0.45 5.37 -4.63
N VAL A 30 0.83 6.20 -3.65
CA VAL A 30 1.94 5.92 -2.75
C VAL A 30 1.45 6.03 -1.32
N PHE A 31 1.69 4.97 -0.55
CA PHE A 31 1.51 4.99 0.90
C PHE A 31 2.86 5.24 1.54
N THR A 32 2.96 6.33 2.28
CA THR A 32 4.19 6.67 3.00
C THR A 32 4.06 6.21 4.44
N TYR A 33 5.11 5.60 4.96
CA TYR A 33 5.17 5.19 6.36
C TYR A 33 6.43 5.70 7.03
N THR A 34 6.38 5.80 8.34
CA THR A 34 7.51 6.20 9.18
C THR A 34 7.81 5.05 10.14
N ASN A 35 9.09 4.78 10.35
CA ASN A 35 9.49 3.88 11.43
C ASN A 35 9.52 4.69 12.72
N VAL A 36 8.53 4.46 13.57
CA VAL A 36 8.42 5.14 14.87
C VAL A 36 8.95 4.29 16.03
N GLY A 37 9.56 3.16 15.71
CA GLY A 37 10.22 2.30 16.69
C GLY A 37 11.68 2.66 16.90
N GLU A 38 12.42 1.75 17.53
CA GLU A 38 13.83 1.95 17.87
C GLU A 38 14.80 1.05 17.10
N LEU A 39 14.29 0.08 16.34
CA LEU A 39 15.10 -0.83 15.52
C LEU A 39 14.76 -0.62 14.03
N PRO A 40 15.66 -1.00 13.12
CA PRO A 40 15.40 -0.90 11.69
C PRO A 40 14.15 -1.66 11.28
N LEU A 41 13.34 -1.05 10.44
CA LEU A 41 12.09 -1.61 9.94
C LEU A 41 12.29 -2.24 8.57
N VAL A 42 11.89 -3.50 8.43
CA VAL A 42 11.97 -4.22 7.17
C VAL A 42 10.58 -4.70 6.78
N ILE A 43 10.18 -4.41 5.55
CA ILE A 43 8.97 -4.99 4.99
C ILE A 43 9.34 -6.37 4.42
N ASN A 44 8.74 -7.40 4.98
CA ASN A 44 9.00 -8.78 4.55
C ASN A 44 8.18 -9.15 3.33
N GLN A 45 6.97 -8.60 3.24
CA GLN A 45 6.04 -8.96 2.18
C GLN A 45 4.94 -7.91 2.05
N ALA A 46 4.50 -7.67 0.82
CA ALA A 46 3.31 -6.86 0.53
C ALA A 46 2.52 -7.60 -0.54
N VAL A 47 1.34 -8.10 -0.19
CA VAL A 47 0.53 -8.95 -1.05
C VAL A 47 -0.84 -8.34 -1.26
N ALA A 48 -1.20 -8.16 -2.53
CA ALA A 48 -2.52 -7.66 -2.89
C ALA A 48 -3.54 -8.80 -2.95
N SER A 49 -4.80 -8.48 -2.69
CA SER A 49 -5.91 -9.42 -2.75
C SER A 49 -6.27 -9.87 -4.17
N CYS A 50 -5.72 -9.19 -5.17
CA CYS A 50 -6.06 -9.43 -6.57
C CYS A 50 -4.81 -9.19 -7.43
N GLY A 51 -4.63 -9.99 -8.48
CA GLY A 51 -3.54 -9.81 -9.45
C GLY A 51 -3.60 -8.49 -10.22
N CYS A 52 -4.72 -7.80 -10.14
CA CYS A 52 -4.90 -6.48 -10.77
C CYS A 52 -4.22 -5.35 -9.98
N THR A 53 -3.71 -5.65 -8.81
CA THR A 53 -3.08 -4.68 -7.91
C THR A 53 -1.65 -5.12 -7.63
N VAL A 54 -0.69 -4.24 -7.90
CA VAL A 54 0.74 -4.56 -7.75
C VAL A 54 1.37 -3.58 -6.77
N PRO A 55 1.77 -4.05 -5.58
CA PRO A 55 2.51 -3.24 -4.62
C PRO A 55 4.01 -3.35 -4.86
N GLU A 56 4.70 -2.21 -4.80
CA GLU A 56 6.15 -2.14 -4.80
C GLU A 56 6.58 -1.38 -3.55
N TYR A 57 7.59 -1.85 -2.85
CA TYR A 57 7.97 -1.27 -1.58
C TYR A 57 9.48 -1.11 -1.44
N THR A 58 9.86 -0.23 -0.50
CA THR A 58 11.26 0.01 -0.15
C THR A 58 11.88 -1.30 0.34
N LYS A 59 12.95 -1.75 -0.33
CA LYS A 59 13.62 -3.03 -0.03
C LYS A 59 14.68 -2.91 1.06
N THR A 60 15.23 -1.72 1.24
CA THR A 60 16.25 -1.49 2.26
C THR A 60 15.61 -1.25 3.62
N PRO A 61 16.30 -1.62 4.73
CA PRO A 61 15.79 -1.32 6.06
C PRO A 61 15.61 0.18 6.27
N VAL A 62 14.50 0.55 6.90
CA VAL A 62 14.19 1.94 7.23
C VAL A 62 14.59 2.20 8.67
N LYS A 63 15.51 3.12 8.86
CA LYS A 63 16.03 3.46 10.19
C LYS A 63 14.97 4.15 11.04
N PRO A 64 15.09 4.09 12.38
CA PRO A 64 14.19 4.84 13.26
C PRO A 64 14.11 6.31 12.87
N GLY A 65 12.88 6.82 12.76
CA GLY A 65 12.62 8.20 12.37
C GLY A 65 12.60 8.45 10.87
N GLU A 66 13.05 7.50 10.07
CA GLU A 66 13.05 7.63 8.61
C GLU A 66 11.76 7.12 8.00
N LYS A 67 11.55 7.47 6.73
CA LYS A 67 10.34 7.11 5.99
C LYS A 67 10.64 6.14 4.86
N GLY A 68 9.64 5.32 4.55
CA GLY A 68 9.66 4.46 3.39
C GLY A 68 8.35 4.60 2.63
N GLN A 69 8.25 3.92 1.50
CA GLN A 69 7.10 4.03 0.62
C GLN A 69 6.65 2.67 0.10
N ILE A 70 5.34 2.56 -0.09
CA ILE A 70 4.72 1.45 -0.80
C ILE A 70 3.94 2.06 -1.95
N LYS A 71 4.38 1.79 -3.17
CA LYS A 71 3.73 2.24 -4.39
C LYS A 71 2.75 1.18 -4.84
N VAL A 72 1.49 1.53 -4.99
CA VAL A 72 0.44 0.58 -5.38
C VAL A 72 -0.15 0.98 -6.71
N THR A 73 -0.12 0.07 -7.67
CA THR A 73 -0.68 0.26 -8.99
C THR A 73 -1.89 -0.65 -9.17
N TYR A 74 -3.03 -0.06 -9.52
CA TYR A 74 -4.22 -0.81 -9.88
C TYR A 74 -4.41 -0.77 -11.39
N ASN A 75 -4.55 -1.94 -12.01
CA ASN A 75 -4.79 -2.08 -13.44
C ASN A 75 -6.21 -2.59 -13.66
N GLY A 76 -7.10 -1.69 -14.08
CA GLY A 76 -8.50 -2.02 -14.36
C GLY A 76 -8.75 -2.53 -15.78
N THR A 77 -7.70 -2.80 -16.56
CA THR A 77 -7.86 -3.31 -17.92
C THR A 77 -8.63 -4.63 -17.91
N GLY A 78 -9.69 -4.69 -18.69
CA GLY A 78 -10.53 -5.89 -18.78
C GLY A 78 -11.51 -6.07 -17.61
N LYS A 79 -11.54 -5.15 -16.67
CA LYS A 79 -12.49 -5.17 -15.57
C LYS A 79 -13.76 -4.44 -15.97
N PHE A 80 -14.87 -4.83 -15.37
CA PHE A 80 -16.12 -4.10 -15.57
C PHE A 80 -16.06 -2.76 -14.86
N PRO A 81 -16.61 -1.71 -15.48
CA PRO A 81 -16.75 -0.41 -14.80
C PRO A 81 -17.55 -0.53 -13.52
N GLY A 82 -17.25 0.31 -12.57
CA GLY A 82 -17.93 0.35 -11.28
C GLY A 82 -16.97 0.60 -10.13
N HIS A 83 -17.51 0.53 -8.93
CA HIS A 83 -16.73 0.70 -7.71
C HIS A 83 -15.90 -0.52 -7.41
N PHE A 84 -14.66 -0.29 -6.98
CA PHE A 84 -13.80 -1.38 -6.50
C PHE A 84 -13.14 -1.00 -5.19
N LYS A 85 -12.80 -2.01 -4.40
CA LYS A 85 -11.99 -1.87 -3.20
C LYS A 85 -11.11 -3.11 -3.08
N LYS A 86 -9.80 -2.89 -3.00
CA LYS A 86 -8.81 -3.97 -2.91
C LYS A 86 -7.94 -3.76 -1.70
N SER A 87 -7.44 -4.85 -1.12
CA SER A 87 -6.57 -4.78 0.04
C SER A 87 -5.15 -5.21 -0.31
N ILE A 88 -4.19 -4.63 0.41
CA ILE A 88 -2.80 -5.02 0.37
C ILE A 88 -2.38 -5.37 1.78
N THR A 89 -1.92 -6.59 2.00
CA THR A 89 -1.44 -7.05 3.29
C THR A 89 0.05 -6.81 3.36
N VAL A 90 0.48 -5.98 4.31
CA VAL A 90 1.89 -5.63 4.52
C VAL A 90 2.38 -6.34 5.76
N ARG A 91 3.44 -7.14 5.62
CA ARG A 91 4.07 -7.84 6.73
C ARG A 91 5.44 -7.25 6.98
N THR A 92 5.75 -7.00 8.24
CA THR A 92 7.01 -6.40 8.67
C THR A 92 7.63 -7.17 9.83
N ASN A 93 8.87 -6.81 10.16
CA ASN A 93 9.55 -7.31 11.35
C ASN A 93 9.20 -6.50 12.60
N GLY A 94 8.25 -5.58 12.50
CA GLY A 94 7.88 -4.70 13.60
C GLY A 94 6.98 -5.34 14.63
N GLU A 95 6.64 -4.54 15.65
CA GLU A 95 5.76 -4.98 16.74
C GLU A 95 4.39 -5.42 16.23
N VAL A 96 3.84 -4.66 15.29
CA VAL A 96 2.64 -5.05 14.56
C VAL A 96 3.10 -5.76 13.30
N GLU A 97 2.98 -7.07 13.29
CA GLU A 97 3.51 -7.90 12.21
C GLU A 97 2.81 -7.68 10.88
N MET A 98 1.53 -7.37 10.92
CA MET A 98 0.70 -7.25 9.71
C MET A 98 -0.19 -6.02 9.76
N THR A 99 -0.21 -5.28 8.65
CA THR A 99 -1.12 -4.14 8.46
C THR A 99 -1.77 -4.27 7.10
N ARG A 100 -3.06 -3.99 7.00
CA ARG A 100 -3.77 -3.95 5.73
C ARG A 100 -3.96 -2.52 5.26
N LEU A 101 -3.61 -2.30 4.00
CA LEU A 101 -3.90 -1.07 3.30
C LEU A 101 -5.03 -1.33 2.31
N TYR A 102 -5.76 -0.29 1.96
CA TYR A 102 -6.87 -0.41 1.02
C TYR A 102 -6.75 0.63 -0.07
N ILE A 103 -7.12 0.23 -1.28
CA ILE A 103 -7.32 1.16 -2.38
C ILE A 103 -8.77 1.01 -2.84
N GLU A 104 -9.37 2.10 -3.25
CA GLU A 104 -10.73 2.08 -3.79
C GLU A 104 -10.88 3.16 -4.86
N GLY A 105 -11.90 3.03 -5.66
CA GLY A 105 -12.20 4.01 -6.70
C GLY A 105 -13.40 3.59 -7.53
N ASP A 106 -13.74 4.44 -8.47
CA ASP A 106 -14.87 4.22 -9.37
C ASP A 106 -14.37 4.34 -10.80
N MET A 107 -14.35 3.23 -11.53
CA MET A 107 -14.00 3.23 -12.93
C MET A 107 -15.27 3.44 -13.75
N THR A 108 -15.27 4.47 -14.58
CA THR A 108 -16.44 4.81 -15.39
C THR A 108 -16.37 4.16 -16.76
N GLU A 109 -17.54 3.90 -17.31
CA GLU A 109 -17.66 3.36 -18.65
C GLU A 109 -17.22 4.39 -19.70
N ALA A 110 -16.46 3.94 -20.68
CA ALA A 110 -16.05 4.77 -21.79
C ALA A 110 -17.22 4.95 -22.77
N LYS A 111 -17.38 6.16 -23.25
CA LYS A 111 -18.41 6.48 -24.24
C LYS A 111 -17.78 6.77 -25.59
#